data_1bd03a573ce9142fe2f6b165f9b4eb10
#
_entry.id   1bd03a573ce9142fe2f6b165f9b4eb10
#
_cell.length_a   1.000
_cell.length_b   1.000
_cell.length_c   1.000
_cell.angle_alpha   90.00
_cell.angle_beta   90.00
_cell.angle_gamma   90.00
#
_symmetry.space_group_name_H-M   'P 1'
#
loop_
_entity.id
_entity.type
_entity.pdbx_description
1 polymer ?
#
loop_
_entity_poly.entity_id
_entity_poly.type
_entity_poly.pdbx_seq_one_letter_code
_entity_poly.pdbx_strand_id
1 'polypeptide(L)'
;DEQISHAIDFYNGCFSTKLNDSKYIWRLKNKKPYKKYNPKTDNWINWIKQFTGVQLENIKPKDDQDFSELEVQEHTGEELIYSRAWVLQGWLMEKCLTVLVGQPGIGKTVILHMLAWCLATGAGFFGKPILIRGNVLIIAAEETINEMNIRFAAIKKHLGGELDEFKIYKRGLEQDLKLVKFKASHAEKTKQYNQLKRLIKSKNIKHIILDPLINFQQGSYDENSNQHMEEYIKGTLIPLTFINAGTVITGHHSNKISMITVDQDSKDIEVDPQSALTAARGASSLIGAARFVLTMQPMLKKIWTKFKEHVKDGSNFIHYAGIIEAKSNYNLVADDIAWLKKNTVEVDVIDHVTKEKVVEKTGVFSLSTLHEITKSKIKLKAAENELFVRNNMPFIKTQFDKAGEDKITLNSVVVELAARDPRMADSDVKEATIRTDIRRKLINGFGGAVDNQKGNVERTGLQYEDGYNYWYTVELSGKTQQWFIERGRDFKR
;
A
#
# COMPACT_ATOMS: atom_id res chain seq x y z
N ASP A 1 7.42 45.81 31.81
CA ASP A 1 7.36 45.36 30.42
C ASP A 1 7.45 43.82 30.26
N GLU A 2 8.29 43.15 31.05
CA GLU A 2 8.48 41.71 31.03
C GLU A 2 7.21 40.92 31.44
N GLN A 3 6.48 41.41 32.46
CA GLN A 3 5.22 40.78 32.90
C GLN A 3 4.07 40.95 31.90
N ILE A 4 4.06 42.03 31.14
CA ILE A 4 3.09 42.28 30.08
C ILE A 4 3.40 41.35 28.89
N SER A 5 4.68 41.20 28.56
CA SER A 5 5.12 40.25 27.54
C SER A 5 4.72 38.82 27.90
N HIS A 6 4.99 38.40 29.13
CA HIS A 6 4.58 37.06 29.62
C HIS A 6 3.06 36.85 29.59
N ALA A 7 2.26 37.86 29.94
CA ALA A 7 0.79 37.75 29.86
C ALA A 7 0.28 37.62 28.40
N ILE A 8 0.91 38.34 27.46
CA ILE A 8 0.58 38.28 26.03
C ILE A 8 1.00 36.92 25.45
N ASP A 9 2.20 36.46 25.82
CA ASP A 9 2.71 35.16 25.35
C ASP A 9 1.89 34.00 25.91
N PHE A 10 1.50 34.06 27.17
CA PHE A 10 0.61 33.10 27.80
C PHE A 10 -0.75 33.09 27.13
N TYR A 11 -1.36 34.28 26.89
CA TYR A 11 -2.64 34.38 26.16
C TYR A 11 -2.53 33.81 24.75
N ASN A 12 -1.50 34.23 23.99
CA ASN A 12 -1.27 33.75 22.63
C ASN A 12 -0.93 32.24 22.57
N GLY A 13 -0.42 31.67 23.69
CA GLY A 13 -0.22 30.24 23.88
C GLY A 13 -1.52 29.48 24.10
N CYS A 14 -2.45 30.07 24.85
CA CYS A 14 -3.69 29.39 25.27
C CYS A 14 -4.87 29.53 24.30
N PHE A 15 -4.87 30.55 23.42
CA PHE A 15 -6.03 30.87 22.59
C PHE A 15 -5.74 30.93 21.09
N SER A 16 -6.74 30.59 20.29
CA SER A 16 -6.66 30.64 18.83
C SER A 16 -6.63 32.05 18.26
N THR A 17 -7.17 33.04 19.01
CA THR A 17 -7.17 34.44 18.65
C THR A 17 -5.99 35.13 19.28
N LYS A 18 -5.07 35.64 18.46
CA LYS A 18 -3.85 36.30 18.97
C LYS A 18 -4.16 37.72 19.37
N LEU A 19 -3.63 38.15 20.51
CA LEU A 19 -3.62 39.54 21.01
C LEU A 19 -2.55 40.36 20.24
N ASN A 20 -2.79 40.59 18.94
CA ASN A 20 -1.88 41.36 18.07
C ASN A 20 -2.37 42.78 17.80
N ASP A 21 -3.52 43.18 18.38
CA ASP A 21 -4.05 44.51 18.18
C ASP A 21 -3.24 45.52 19.06
N SER A 22 -2.63 46.48 18.39
CA SER A 22 -1.85 47.56 19.02
C SER A 22 -2.62 48.33 20.11
N LYS A 23 -3.93 48.40 20.01
CA LYS A 23 -4.85 49.04 20.99
C LYS A 23 -4.91 48.26 22.30
N TYR A 24 -4.87 46.94 22.27
CA TYR A 24 -4.85 46.11 23.49
C TYR A 24 -3.48 46.09 24.13
N ILE A 25 -2.41 46.03 23.34
CA ILE A 25 -1.03 46.13 23.81
C ILE A 25 -0.80 47.50 24.46
N TRP A 26 -1.30 48.58 23.86
CA TRP A 26 -1.23 49.91 24.43
C TRP A 26 -1.95 50.01 25.80
N ARG A 27 -3.16 49.44 25.91
CA ARG A 27 -3.92 49.38 27.17
C ARG A 27 -3.20 48.62 28.27
N LEU A 28 -2.61 47.47 27.95
CA LEU A 28 -1.80 46.68 28.87
C LEU A 28 -0.56 47.46 29.35
N LYS A 29 0.08 48.24 28.48
CA LYS A 29 1.25 49.04 28.82
C LYS A 29 0.95 50.29 29.64
N ASN A 30 -0.22 50.90 29.47
CA ASN A 30 -0.54 52.20 30.07
C ASN A 30 -1.48 52.15 31.28
N LYS A 31 -2.20 51.03 31.48
CA LYS A 31 -2.93 50.79 32.72
C LYS A 31 -2.06 50.01 33.68
N LYS A 32 -1.47 50.68 34.70
CA LYS A 32 -0.72 50.00 35.74
C LYS A 32 -1.60 48.98 36.46
N PRO A 33 -1.24 47.69 36.48
CA PRO A 33 -2.00 46.68 37.21
C PRO A 33 -1.89 46.98 38.72
N TYR A 34 -3.03 47.07 39.37
CA TYR A 34 -3.11 47.29 40.82
C TYR A 34 -2.59 46.11 41.64
N LYS A 35 -2.45 44.94 41.02
CA LYS A 35 -2.00 43.70 41.64
C LYS A 35 -1.16 42.88 40.67
N LYS A 36 -0.01 42.39 41.14
CA LYS A 36 0.77 41.41 40.36
C LYS A 36 -0.03 40.11 40.21
N TYR A 37 -0.09 39.58 39.00
CA TYR A 37 -0.70 38.26 38.73
C TYR A 37 0.06 37.18 39.51
N ASN A 38 -0.68 36.40 40.28
CA ASN A 38 -0.14 35.23 40.99
C ASN A 38 -0.82 33.97 40.40
N PRO A 39 -0.11 33.13 39.65
CA PRO A 39 -0.70 31.97 39.02
C PRO A 39 -1.28 30.92 39.98
N LYS A 40 -0.93 31.00 41.28
CA LYS A 40 -1.46 30.08 42.30
C LYS A 40 -2.77 30.56 42.94
N THR A 41 -3.10 31.83 42.87
CA THR A 41 -4.24 32.40 43.56
C THR A 41 -5.19 33.21 42.68
N ASP A 42 -4.74 33.67 41.52
CA ASP A 42 -5.49 34.58 40.68
C ASP A 42 -6.08 33.82 39.49
N ASN A 43 -7.38 34.06 39.27
CA ASN A 43 -8.01 33.61 38.01
C ASN A 43 -7.50 34.53 36.89
N TRP A 44 -6.64 34.03 36.04
CA TRP A 44 -6.01 34.75 34.94
C TRP A 44 -7.01 35.32 33.93
N ILE A 45 -8.14 34.65 33.72
CA ILE A 45 -9.23 35.10 32.82
C ILE A 45 -9.80 36.44 33.35
N ASN A 46 -10.11 36.52 34.64
CA ASN A 46 -10.60 37.74 35.25
C ASN A 46 -9.54 38.81 35.30
N TRP A 47 -8.28 38.43 35.50
CA TRP A 47 -7.15 39.37 35.48
C TRP A 47 -6.98 40.02 34.10
N ILE A 48 -7.02 39.24 33.00
CA ILE A 48 -6.98 39.73 31.60
C ILE A 48 -8.20 40.59 31.28
N LYS A 49 -9.43 40.17 31.63
CA LYS A 49 -10.65 40.95 31.43
C LYS A 49 -10.54 42.37 32.03
N GLN A 50 -9.98 42.50 33.22
CA GLN A 50 -9.78 43.76 33.93
C GLN A 50 -8.89 44.73 33.15
N PHE A 51 -7.89 44.24 32.42
CA PHE A 51 -6.90 45.07 31.73
C PHE A 51 -7.16 45.28 30.26
N THR A 52 -7.74 44.31 29.57
CA THR A 52 -7.94 44.38 28.11
C THR A 52 -9.32 44.87 27.72
N GLY A 53 -10.32 44.72 28.59
CA GLY A 53 -11.73 44.97 28.28
C GLY A 53 -12.29 43.97 27.24
N VAL A 54 -11.53 42.92 26.94
CA VAL A 54 -11.99 41.87 26.01
C VAL A 54 -13.00 40.98 26.72
N GLN A 55 -14.19 40.82 26.15
CA GLN A 55 -15.15 39.84 26.61
C GLN A 55 -14.69 38.46 26.11
N LEU A 56 -14.24 37.62 27.06
CA LEU A 56 -13.65 36.31 26.77
C LEU A 56 -14.72 35.20 26.58
N GLU A 57 -15.99 35.55 26.52
CA GLU A 57 -17.12 34.60 26.48
C GLU A 57 -17.12 33.71 25.24
N ASN A 58 -16.39 34.10 24.18
CA ASN A 58 -16.30 33.35 22.92
C ASN A 58 -14.90 32.84 22.58
N ILE A 59 -13.96 32.87 23.54
CA ILE A 59 -12.59 32.45 23.27
C ILE A 59 -12.40 31.03 23.81
N LYS A 60 -12.40 30.06 22.92
CA LYS A 60 -12.05 28.66 23.27
C LYS A 60 -10.55 28.56 23.56
N PRO A 61 -10.12 27.91 24.65
CA PRO A 61 -8.72 27.59 24.91
C PRO A 61 -8.11 26.81 23.75
N LYS A 62 -6.82 27.02 23.51
CA LYS A 62 -6.10 26.40 22.39
C LYS A 62 -5.89 24.89 22.59
N ASP A 63 -5.84 24.44 23.86
CA ASP A 63 -5.60 23.05 24.25
C ASP A 63 -6.81 22.36 24.93
N ASP A 64 -7.86 23.11 25.28
CA ASP A 64 -9.16 22.52 25.54
C ASP A 64 -9.85 22.25 24.19
N GLN A 65 -9.35 21.27 23.47
CA GLN A 65 -10.29 20.40 22.76
C GLN A 65 -11.15 19.80 23.87
N ASP A 66 -12.35 20.31 23.95
CA ASP A 66 -13.37 19.76 24.82
C ASP A 66 -13.51 18.30 24.47
N PHE A 67 -12.93 17.41 25.27
CA PHE A 67 -13.06 15.96 25.11
C PHE A 67 -14.51 15.50 25.30
N SER A 68 -15.44 16.42 25.66
CA SER A 68 -16.87 16.15 25.72
C SER A 68 -17.51 15.95 24.34
N GLU A 69 -16.80 16.32 23.23
CA GLU A 69 -17.28 16.11 21.86
C GLU A 69 -16.28 15.28 21.05
N LEU A 70 -15.82 14.13 21.57
CA LEU A 70 -15.38 13.07 20.70
C LEU A 70 -16.59 12.69 19.82
N GLU A 71 -16.55 13.06 18.54
CA GLU A 71 -17.53 12.60 17.57
C GLU A 71 -17.42 11.08 17.47
N VAL A 72 -18.27 10.40 18.21
CA VAL A 72 -18.48 8.96 18.08
C VAL A 72 -19.82 8.73 17.38
N GLN A 73 -19.85 7.76 16.48
CA GLN A 73 -21.09 7.32 15.86
C GLN A 73 -21.56 6.07 16.58
N GLU A 74 -22.82 6.08 17.00
CA GLU A 74 -23.48 4.88 17.53
C GLU A 74 -23.77 3.94 16.36
N HIS A 75 -23.43 2.66 16.54
CA HIS A 75 -23.79 1.62 15.57
C HIS A 75 -25.18 1.08 15.93
N THR A 76 -26.17 1.44 15.13
CA THR A 76 -27.58 1.07 15.33
C THR A 76 -27.96 -0.24 14.63
N GLY A 77 -27.15 -0.70 13.69
CA GLY A 77 -27.42 -1.84 12.82
C GLY A 77 -28.30 -1.50 11.61
N GLU A 78 -28.71 -0.24 11.49
CA GLU A 78 -29.58 0.25 10.40
C GLU A 78 -28.86 1.25 9.47
N GLU A 79 -27.52 1.36 9.58
CA GLU A 79 -26.74 2.29 8.78
C GLU A 79 -26.80 1.93 7.29
N LEU A 80 -26.87 2.97 6.45
CA LEU A 80 -26.68 2.80 5.02
C LEU A 80 -25.25 2.39 4.72
N ILE A 81 -25.07 1.21 4.15
CA ILE A 81 -23.77 0.67 3.77
C ILE A 81 -23.45 1.09 2.34
N TYR A 82 -22.41 1.92 2.17
CA TYR A 82 -21.95 2.37 0.86
C TYR A 82 -20.80 1.48 0.36
N SER A 83 -20.70 1.34 -0.96
CA SER A 83 -19.55 0.68 -1.57
C SER A 83 -18.25 1.44 -1.26
N ARG A 84 -17.13 0.71 -1.24
CA ARG A 84 -15.82 1.33 -1.07
C ARG A 84 -15.51 2.27 -2.23
N ALA A 85 -14.96 3.43 -1.93
CA ALA A 85 -14.59 4.44 -2.93
C ALA A 85 -13.26 4.08 -3.62
N TRP A 86 -13.28 3.04 -4.45
CA TRP A 86 -12.13 2.60 -5.23
C TRP A 86 -11.77 3.65 -6.28
N VAL A 87 -10.53 4.03 -6.33
CA VAL A 87 -9.92 4.83 -7.42
C VAL A 87 -9.38 3.89 -8.50
N LEU A 88 -8.71 2.84 -8.08
CA LEU A 88 -8.23 1.73 -8.89
C LEU A 88 -8.41 0.46 -8.09
N GLN A 89 -9.30 -0.41 -8.54
CA GLN A 89 -9.73 -1.57 -7.76
C GLN A 89 -8.57 -2.46 -7.31
N GLY A 90 -8.51 -2.71 -6.01
CA GLY A 90 -7.47 -3.50 -5.34
C GLY A 90 -6.19 -2.72 -5.04
N TRP A 91 -5.91 -1.61 -5.73
CA TRP A 91 -4.63 -0.90 -5.61
C TRP A 91 -4.72 0.49 -4.99
N LEU A 92 -5.80 1.25 -5.29
CA LEU A 92 -5.98 2.61 -4.80
C LEU A 92 -7.42 2.84 -4.32
N MET A 93 -7.57 3.50 -3.20
CA MET A 93 -8.85 3.89 -2.63
C MET A 93 -8.76 5.29 -2.03
N GLU A 94 -9.88 6.02 -2.02
CA GLU A 94 -9.97 7.32 -1.35
C GLU A 94 -9.56 7.23 0.12
N LYS A 95 -8.99 8.31 0.62
CA LYS A 95 -8.52 8.47 2.02
C LYS A 95 -7.49 7.43 2.45
N CYS A 96 -6.76 6.85 1.48
CA CYS A 96 -5.75 5.83 1.74
C CYS A 96 -4.37 6.22 1.23
N LEU A 97 -3.36 5.66 1.90
CA LEU A 97 -1.98 5.66 1.47
C LEU A 97 -1.67 4.35 0.75
N THR A 98 -1.10 4.45 -0.46
CA THR A 98 -0.54 3.33 -1.22
C THR A 98 0.97 3.52 -1.38
N VAL A 99 1.72 2.45 -1.23
CA VAL A 99 3.18 2.44 -1.39
C VAL A 99 3.57 1.54 -2.55
N LEU A 100 4.35 2.07 -3.49
CA LEU A 100 5.00 1.32 -4.56
C LEU A 100 6.46 1.05 -4.19
N VAL A 101 6.77 -0.18 -3.85
CA VAL A 101 8.10 -0.63 -3.42
C VAL A 101 8.85 -1.25 -4.61
N GLY A 102 10.15 -1.03 -4.71
CA GLY A 102 10.97 -1.70 -5.73
C GLY A 102 12.41 -1.24 -5.73
N GLN A 103 13.28 -2.02 -6.34
CA GLN A 103 14.71 -1.72 -6.44
C GLN A 103 14.96 -0.41 -7.21
N PRO A 104 16.07 0.30 -6.94
CA PRO A 104 16.51 1.41 -7.78
C PRO A 104 16.64 0.98 -9.26
N GLY A 105 16.24 1.85 -10.19
CA GLY A 105 16.33 1.61 -11.64
C GLY A 105 15.30 0.64 -12.24
N ILE A 106 14.39 0.05 -11.44
CA ILE A 106 13.38 -0.88 -11.97
C ILE A 106 12.29 -0.18 -12.81
N GLY A 107 12.11 1.12 -12.63
CA GLY A 107 11.13 1.93 -13.36
C GLY A 107 9.94 2.40 -12.53
N LYS A 108 10.05 2.45 -11.18
CA LYS A 108 9.00 2.98 -10.29
C LYS A 108 8.51 4.35 -10.73
N THR A 109 9.43 5.28 -10.96
CA THR A 109 9.13 6.65 -11.37
C THR A 109 8.30 6.69 -12.64
N VAL A 110 8.65 5.88 -13.66
CA VAL A 110 7.87 5.77 -14.90
C VAL A 110 6.45 5.29 -14.61
N ILE A 111 6.29 4.24 -13.77
CA ILE A 111 4.99 3.72 -13.38
C ILE A 111 4.15 4.79 -12.66
N LEU A 112 4.76 5.58 -11.78
CA LEU A 112 4.08 6.65 -11.06
C LEU A 112 3.65 7.80 -11.99
N HIS A 113 4.45 8.14 -13.01
CA HIS A 113 4.07 9.10 -14.05
C HIS A 113 2.91 8.57 -14.92
N MET A 114 2.97 7.29 -15.32
CA MET A 114 1.86 6.64 -16.04
C MET A 114 0.58 6.64 -15.22
N LEU A 115 0.68 6.32 -13.91
CA LEU A 115 -0.45 6.38 -13.01
C LEU A 115 -1.02 7.80 -12.90
N ALA A 116 -0.16 8.82 -12.78
CA ALA A 116 -0.59 10.23 -12.77
C ALA A 116 -1.39 10.60 -14.03
N TRP A 117 -0.91 10.15 -15.20
CA TRP A 117 -1.63 10.34 -16.46
C TRP A 117 -3.00 9.68 -16.45
N CYS A 118 -3.05 8.40 -16.08
CA CYS A 118 -4.31 7.65 -16.04
C CYS A 118 -5.31 8.25 -15.04
N LEU A 119 -4.88 8.67 -13.86
CA LEU A 119 -5.73 9.31 -12.84
C LEU A 119 -6.36 10.63 -13.32
N ALA A 120 -5.67 11.38 -14.18
CA ALA A 120 -6.18 12.61 -14.74
C ALA A 120 -7.06 12.38 -15.99
N THR A 121 -6.63 11.51 -16.89
CA THR A 121 -7.30 11.32 -18.20
C THR A 121 -8.41 10.26 -18.18
N GLY A 122 -8.36 9.30 -17.23
CA GLY A 122 -9.24 8.13 -17.22
C GLY A 122 -8.76 6.97 -18.10
N ALA A 123 -7.59 7.09 -18.74
CA ALA A 123 -6.98 5.97 -19.44
C ALA A 123 -6.78 4.78 -18.51
N GLY A 124 -7.00 3.57 -18.99
CA GLY A 124 -6.83 2.36 -18.19
C GLY A 124 -5.39 2.16 -17.74
N PHE A 125 -5.20 1.72 -16.50
CA PHE A 125 -3.89 1.45 -15.92
C PHE A 125 -3.64 -0.05 -15.85
N PHE A 126 -2.83 -0.59 -16.75
CA PHE A 126 -2.53 -2.03 -16.88
C PHE A 126 -3.77 -2.94 -16.84
N GLY A 127 -4.75 -2.61 -17.69
CA GLY A 127 -5.99 -3.37 -17.82
C GLY A 127 -7.04 -3.10 -16.74
N LYS A 128 -6.75 -2.24 -15.75
CA LYS A 128 -7.70 -1.82 -14.71
C LYS A 128 -8.27 -0.44 -15.05
N PRO A 129 -9.60 -0.22 -14.95
CA PRO A 129 -10.22 1.09 -15.17
C PRO A 129 -9.92 2.03 -14.00
N ILE A 130 -9.76 3.32 -14.29
CA ILE A 130 -9.78 4.38 -13.27
C ILE A 130 -11.25 4.69 -12.96
N LEU A 131 -11.66 4.44 -11.72
CA LEU A 131 -13.04 4.62 -11.28
C LEU A 131 -13.32 6.05 -10.77
N ILE A 132 -12.30 6.70 -10.21
CA ILE A 132 -12.39 8.07 -9.70
C ILE A 132 -11.22 8.88 -10.26
N ARG A 133 -11.52 9.78 -11.20
CA ARG A 133 -10.57 10.74 -11.78
C ARG A 133 -10.42 11.96 -10.88
N GLY A 134 -9.37 12.75 -11.10
CA GLY A 134 -9.20 14.02 -10.41
C GLY A 134 -7.90 14.74 -10.77
N ASN A 135 -7.75 15.96 -10.26
CA ASN A 135 -6.50 16.69 -10.38
C ASN A 135 -5.38 15.93 -9.64
N VAL A 136 -4.25 15.77 -10.30
CA VAL A 136 -3.08 15.07 -9.78
C VAL A 136 -1.97 16.07 -9.47
N LEU A 137 -1.34 15.89 -8.31
CA LEU A 137 -0.06 16.51 -7.99
C LEU A 137 1.02 15.43 -7.94
N ILE A 138 2.00 15.52 -8.82
CA ILE A 138 3.17 14.65 -8.80
C ILE A 138 4.42 15.44 -8.43
N ILE A 139 5.14 14.97 -7.43
CA ILE A 139 6.39 15.54 -6.94
C ILE A 139 7.47 14.49 -7.10
N ALA A 140 8.32 14.67 -8.09
CA ALA A 140 9.45 13.79 -8.41
C ALA A 140 10.76 14.48 -7.97
N ALA A 141 11.24 14.15 -6.77
CA ALA A 141 12.36 14.83 -6.15
C ALA A 141 13.72 14.51 -6.79
N GLU A 142 13.78 13.55 -7.71
CA GLU A 142 15.00 13.13 -8.41
C GLU A 142 14.97 13.44 -9.91
N GLU A 143 13.88 14.02 -10.41
CA GLU A 143 13.74 14.35 -11.83
C GLU A 143 13.50 15.84 -12.05
N THR A 144 14.08 16.37 -13.16
CA THR A 144 13.84 17.75 -13.58
C THR A 144 12.45 17.89 -14.19
N ILE A 145 11.90 19.11 -14.19
CA ILE A 145 10.63 19.40 -14.87
C ILE A 145 10.70 19.05 -16.36
N ASN A 146 11.86 19.26 -17.00
CA ASN A 146 12.03 18.90 -18.41
C ASN A 146 11.95 17.39 -18.65
N GLU A 147 12.61 16.58 -17.82
CA GLU A 147 12.52 15.12 -17.90
C GLU A 147 11.06 14.65 -17.68
N MET A 148 10.36 15.23 -16.72
CA MET A 148 8.94 14.94 -16.50
C MET A 148 8.09 15.28 -17.74
N ASN A 149 8.41 16.37 -18.46
CA ASN A 149 7.71 16.73 -19.71
C ASN A 149 7.94 15.70 -20.81
N ILE A 150 9.19 15.25 -21.01
CA ILE A 150 9.54 14.21 -21.98
C ILE A 150 8.78 12.91 -21.66
N ARG A 151 8.76 12.50 -20.38
CA ARG A 151 8.01 11.31 -19.93
C ARG A 151 6.51 11.43 -20.18
N PHE A 152 5.90 12.55 -19.83
CA PHE A 152 4.46 12.74 -20.07
C PHE A 152 4.12 12.78 -21.55
N ALA A 153 4.99 13.35 -22.42
CA ALA A 153 4.82 13.30 -23.87
C ALA A 153 4.83 11.86 -24.39
N ALA A 154 5.79 11.04 -23.91
CA ALA A 154 5.86 9.63 -24.28
C ALA A 154 4.66 8.83 -23.76
N ILE A 155 4.22 9.08 -22.52
CA ILE A 155 3.06 8.44 -21.91
C ILE A 155 1.79 8.78 -22.70
N LYS A 156 1.59 10.06 -23.06
CA LYS A 156 0.48 10.47 -23.92
C LYS A 156 0.49 9.73 -25.25
N LYS A 157 1.65 9.64 -25.90
CA LYS A 157 1.81 8.93 -27.18
C LYS A 157 1.52 7.44 -27.04
N HIS A 158 1.85 6.84 -25.90
CA HIS A 158 1.71 5.42 -25.62
C HIS A 158 0.29 5.01 -25.19
N LEU A 159 -0.30 5.74 -24.26
CA LEU A 159 -1.60 5.42 -23.66
C LEU A 159 -2.77 6.15 -24.33
N GLY A 160 -2.50 7.22 -25.06
CA GLY A 160 -3.54 8.14 -25.50
C GLY A 160 -4.14 8.95 -24.35
N GLY A 161 -5.35 9.46 -24.56
CA GLY A 161 -6.08 10.29 -23.60
C GLY A 161 -5.69 11.75 -23.68
N GLU A 162 -6.57 12.63 -23.19
CA GLU A 162 -6.37 14.08 -23.16
C GLU A 162 -6.59 14.62 -21.74
N LEU A 163 -5.87 15.69 -21.41
CA LEU A 163 -6.07 16.45 -20.17
C LEU A 163 -7.17 17.50 -20.40
N ASP A 164 -8.40 17.05 -20.33
CA ASP A 164 -9.60 17.88 -20.55
C ASP A 164 -10.10 18.54 -19.25
N GLU A 165 -10.76 17.78 -18.42
CA GLU A 165 -11.40 18.21 -17.17
C GLU A 165 -10.39 18.35 -16.02
N PHE A 166 -9.46 17.39 -15.90
CA PHE A 166 -8.50 17.32 -14.81
C PHE A 166 -7.08 17.63 -15.28
N LYS A 167 -6.26 18.13 -14.35
CA LYS A 167 -4.90 18.62 -14.62
C LYS A 167 -3.86 17.83 -13.82
N ILE A 168 -2.65 17.78 -14.39
CA ILE A 168 -1.46 17.28 -13.69
C ILE A 168 -0.60 18.47 -13.30
N TYR A 169 -0.43 18.69 -12.01
CA TYR A 169 0.49 19.65 -11.43
C TYR A 169 1.80 18.92 -11.12
N LYS A 170 2.93 19.52 -11.51
CA LYS A 170 4.27 18.92 -11.42
C LYS A 170 5.18 19.74 -10.53
N ARG A 171 6.03 19.06 -9.78
CA ARG A 171 7.17 19.65 -9.08
C ARG A 171 8.37 18.71 -9.21
N GLY A 172 9.49 19.25 -9.67
CA GLY A 172 10.71 18.50 -9.95
C GLY A 172 11.84 18.80 -8.96
N LEU A 173 13.00 18.24 -9.26
CA LEU A 173 14.23 18.36 -8.47
C LEU A 173 14.63 19.82 -8.19
N GLU A 174 14.37 20.73 -9.14
CA GLU A 174 14.73 22.16 -9.03
C GLU A 174 13.99 22.86 -7.89
N GLN A 175 12.99 22.22 -7.34
CA GLN A 175 12.11 22.81 -6.34
C GLN A 175 12.06 21.92 -5.11
N ASP A 176 13.13 21.87 -4.32
CA ASP A 176 13.20 21.02 -3.11
C ASP A 176 11.99 21.22 -2.21
N LEU A 177 11.45 20.11 -1.71
CA LEU A 177 10.31 20.06 -0.82
C LEU A 177 10.62 19.21 0.39
N LYS A 178 10.55 19.80 1.58
CA LYS A 178 10.65 19.07 2.84
C LYS A 178 9.34 19.22 3.62
N LEU A 179 8.68 18.10 3.88
CA LEU A 179 7.39 18.08 4.57
C LEU A 179 7.53 18.00 6.08
N VAL A 180 8.59 17.34 6.54
CA VAL A 180 8.86 17.09 7.96
C VAL A 180 10.34 17.32 8.26
N LYS A 181 10.61 17.86 9.45
CA LYS A 181 11.95 18.02 10.02
C LYS A 181 12.04 17.18 11.29
N PHE A 182 12.97 16.21 11.29
CA PHE A 182 13.26 15.40 12.46
C PHE A 182 14.28 16.10 13.36
N LYS A 183 13.96 16.20 14.63
CA LYS A 183 14.84 16.54 15.74
C LYS A 183 15.11 15.29 16.56
N ALA A 184 16.07 15.31 17.45
CA ALA A 184 16.45 14.12 18.24
C ALA A 184 15.28 13.46 19.00
N SER A 185 14.27 14.23 19.40
CA SER A 185 13.15 13.75 20.24
C SER A 185 11.79 13.74 19.55
N HIS A 186 11.62 14.39 18.39
CA HIS A 186 10.31 14.51 17.74
C HIS A 186 10.42 15.00 16.28
N ALA A 187 9.33 14.82 15.54
CA ALA A 187 9.16 15.33 14.18
C ALA A 187 8.28 16.59 14.15
N GLU A 188 8.70 17.60 13.40
CA GLU A 188 7.95 18.84 13.19
C GLU A 188 7.56 19.01 11.74
N LYS A 189 6.31 19.40 11.50
CA LYS A 189 5.85 19.76 10.15
C LYS A 189 6.50 21.07 9.71
N THR A 190 6.99 21.10 8.47
CA THR A 190 7.64 22.31 7.94
C THR A 190 6.62 23.37 7.50
N LYS A 191 7.08 24.58 7.22
CA LYS A 191 6.25 25.60 6.55
C LYS A 191 5.77 25.12 5.18
N GLN A 192 6.60 24.35 4.47
CA GLN A 192 6.27 23.80 3.16
C GLN A 192 5.13 22.76 3.22
N TYR A 193 5.00 22.01 4.31
CA TYR A 193 3.85 21.14 4.54
C TYR A 193 2.52 21.92 4.55
N ASN A 194 2.49 23.06 5.25
CA ASN A 194 1.29 23.92 5.30
C ASN A 194 1.01 24.59 3.94
N GLN A 195 2.06 24.92 3.18
CA GLN A 195 1.91 25.42 1.81
C GLN A 195 1.33 24.34 0.89
N LEU A 196 1.82 23.10 1.01
CA LEU A 196 1.28 21.95 0.29
C LEU A 196 -0.22 21.74 0.59
N LYS A 197 -0.62 21.77 1.86
CA LYS A 197 -2.05 21.66 2.22
C LYS A 197 -2.92 22.73 1.57
N ARG A 198 -2.44 23.97 1.53
CA ARG A 198 -3.14 25.09 0.84
C ARG A 198 -3.21 24.85 -0.66
N LEU A 199 -2.12 24.40 -1.29
CA LEU A 199 -2.08 24.07 -2.71
C LEU A 199 -3.08 22.95 -3.05
N ILE A 200 -3.12 21.87 -2.26
CA ILE A 200 -4.05 20.77 -2.44
C ILE A 200 -5.51 21.28 -2.44
N LYS A 201 -5.85 22.13 -1.47
CA LYS A 201 -7.20 22.71 -1.39
C LYS A 201 -7.49 23.66 -2.56
N SER A 202 -6.60 24.63 -2.84
CA SER A 202 -6.81 25.67 -3.85
C SER A 202 -6.87 25.14 -5.28
N LYS A 203 -6.15 24.04 -5.57
CA LYS A 203 -6.13 23.39 -6.88
C LYS A 203 -7.05 22.18 -6.95
N ASN A 204 -7.83 21.92 -5.90
CA ASN A 204 -8.71 20.76 -5.79
C ASN A 204 -7.96 19.45 -6.15
N ILE A 205 -6.76 19.27 -5.60
CA ILE A 205 -5.94 18.08 -5.86
C ILE A 205 -6.62 16.87 -5.21
N LYS A 206 -6.88 15.85 -6.01
CA LYS A 206 -7.47 14.59 -5.58
C LYS A 206 -6.41 13.52 -5.32
N HIS A 207 -5.38 13.47 -6.15
CA HIS A 207 -4.35 12.44 -6.10
C HIS A 207 -2.97 13.08 -5.93
N ILE A 208 -2.21 12.60 -4.96
CA ILE A 208 -0.87 13.11 -4.64
C ILE A 208 0.12 11.96 -4.82
N ILE A 209 1.15 12.19 -5.64
CA ILE A 209 2.23 11.23 -5.89
C ILE A 209 3.54 11.84 -5.41
N LEU A 210 4.26 11.12 -4.55
CA LEU A 210 5.53 11.52 -3.96
C LEU A 210 6.61 10.48 -4.29
N ASP A 211 7.64 10.87 -5.04
CA ASP A 211 8.69 9.95 -5.51
C ASP A 211 10.09 10.53 -5.39
N PRO A 212 11.00 9.85 -4.70
CA PRO A 212 10.75 8.82 -3.69
C PRO A 212 10.45 9.42 -2.30
N LEU A 213 9.80 8.64 -1.44
CA LEU A 213 9.36 9.04 -0.10
C LEU A 213 10.48 9.65 0.74
N ILE A 214 11.68 9.09 0.67
CA ILE A 214 12.83 9.48 1.50
C ILE A 214 13.26 10.93 1.29
N ASN A 215 12.97 11.53 0.16
CA ASN A 215 13.46 12.88 -0.19
C ASN A 215 12.65 14.01 0.47
N PHE A 216 11.48 13.73 1.06
CA PHE A 216 10.58 14.76 1.61
C PHE A 216 10.74 14.99 3.12
N GLN A 217 11.78 14.45 3.71
CA GLN A 217 12.16 14.67 5.11
C GLN A 217 13.53 15.36 5.21
N GLN A 218 13.83 15.92 6.40
CA GLN A 218 15.13 16.50 6.72
C GLN A 218 15.47 16.34 8.21
N GLY A 219 16.74 16.57 8.56
CA GLY A 219 17.25 16.49 9.94
C GLY A 219 17.73 15.09 10.29
N SER A 220 17.61 14.73 11.58
CA SER A 220 18.11 13.46 12.13
C SER A 220 17.19 12.29 11.87
N TYR A 221 16.72 12.15 10.61
CA TYR A 221 15.85 11.05 10.22
C TYR A 221 16.63 9.75 10.06
N ASP A 222 16.10 8.67 10.64
CA ASP A 222 16.56 7.31 10.44
C ASP A 222 15.42 6.50 9.78
N GLU A 223 15.64 6.06 8.55
CA GLU A 223 14.65 5.27 7.80
C GLU A 223 14.39 3.88 8.42
N ASN A 224 15.31 3.37 9.25
CA ASN A 224 15.15 2.10 9.94
C ASN A 224 14.44 2.24 11.30
N SER A 225 14.25 3.47 11.77
CA SER A 225 13.49 3.74 13.00
C SER A 225 11.99 3.62 12.74
N ASN A 226 11.35 2.66 13.40
CA ASN A 226 9.89 2.53 13.36
C ASN A 226 9.19 3.80 13.86
N GLN A 227 9.72 4.45 14.88
CA GLN A 227 9.16 5.68 15.44
C GLN A 227 9.22 6.81 14.41
N HIS A 228 10.37 7.08 13.81
CA HIS A 228 10.52 8.15 12.82
C HIS A 228 9.61 7.92 11.61
N MET A 229 9.55 6.67 11.12
CA MET A 229 8.69 6.32 10.00
C MET A 229 7.21 6.47 10.36
N GLU A 230 6.82 6.07 11.57
CA GLU A 230 5.44 6.21 12.05
C GLU A 230 5.02 7.68 12.17
N GLU A 231 5.84 8.52 12.80
CA GLU A 231 5.61 9.96 12.90
C GLU A 231 5.51 10.62 11.52
N TYR A 232 6.38 10.23 10.59
CA TYR A 232 6.36 10.74 9.23
C TYR A 232 5.05 10.37 8.52
N ILE A 233 4.67 9.11 8.53
CA ILE A 233 3.53 8.62 7.78
C ILE A 233 2.23 9.02 8.43
N LYS A 234 2.01 8.67 9.71
CA LYS A 234 0.77 8.96 10.43
C LYS A 234 0.60 10.44 10.69
N GLY A 235 1.69 11.14 11.02
CA GLY A 235 1.67 12.57 11.30
C GLY A 235 1.60 13.45 10.06
N THR A 236 2.13 13.01 8.91
CA THR A 236 2.33 13.88 7.74
C THR A 236 1.56 13.40 6.51
N LEU A 237 1.74 12.16 6.07
CA LEU A 237 1.16 11.70 4.79
C LEU A 237 -0.32 11.33 4.90
N ILE A 238 -0.70 10.55 5.92
CA ILE A 238 -2.10 10.14 6.09
C ILE A 238 -3.04 11.35 6.21
N PRO A 239 -2.73 12.41 6.97
CA PRO A 239 -3.59 13.59 7.02
C PRO A 239 -3.81 14.29 5.66
N LEU A 240 -2.90 14.14 4.69
CA LEU A 240 -3.10 14.66 3.34
C LEU A 240 -4.19 13.92 2.58
N THR A 241 -4.41 12.62 2.86
CA THR A 241 -5.45 11.83 2.19
C THR A 241 -6.87 12.28 2.52
N PHE A 242 -7.07 12.92 3.68
CA PHE A 242 -8.38 13.42 4.09
C PHE A 242 -8.74 14.76 3.45
N ILE A 243 -7.77 15.45 2.80
CA ILE A 243 -8.06 16.66 2.06
C ILE A 243 -8.68 16.25 0.71
N ASN A 244 -9.86 16.80 0.38
CA ASN A 244 -10.61 16.50 -0.83
C ASN A 244 -10.92 14.98 -1.02
N ALA A 245 -10.98 14.22 0.08
CA ALA A 245 -11.10 12.74 0.05
C ALA A 245 -10.07 12.11 -0.91
N GLY A 246 -8.83 12.57 -0.84
CA GLY A 246 -7.79 12.24 -1.80
C GLY A 246 -7.11 10.89 -1.59
N THR A 247 -6.14 10.60 -2.44
CA THR A 247 -5.18 9.49 -2.28
C THR A 247 -3.77 10.03 -2.17
N VAL A 248 -2.91 9.35 -1.41
CA VAL A 248 -1.47 9.58 -1.42
C VAL A 248 -0.79 8.29 -1.90
N ILE A 249 0.04 8.43 -2.93
CA ILE A 249 0.83 7.34 -3.50
C ILE A 249 2.31 7.72 -3.37
N THR A 250 3.15 6.80 -2.92
CA THR A 250 4.58 7.08 -2.81
C THR A 250 5.45 5.96 -3.34
N GLY A 251 6.55 6.33 -4.02
CA GLY A 251 7.63 5.43 -4.38
C GLY A 251 8.55 5.19 -3.18
N HIS A 252 8.95 3.95 -2.95
CA HIS A 252 9.87 3.59 -1.89
C HIS A 252 10.90 2.55 -2.38
N HIS A 253 12.13 2.64 -1.87
CA HIS A 253 13.17 1.69 -2.25
C HIS A 253 13.04 0.37 -1.48
N SER A 254 13.36 -0.74 -2.16
CA SER A 254 13.43 -2.06 -1.54
C SER A 254 14.88 -2.51 -1.33
N ASN A 255 15.07 -3.45 -0.39
CA ASN A 255 16.26 -4.28 -0.34
C ASN A 255 16.30 -5.23 -1.55
N LYS A 256 17.48 -5.84 -1.82
CA LYS A 256 17.67 -6.74 -2.97
C LYS A 256 17.03 -8.13 -2.82
N ILE A 257 16.02 -8.30 -1.99
CA ILE A 257 15.36 -9.59 -1.76
C ILE A 257 14.42 -9.89 -2.92
N SER A 258 14.52 -11.07 -3.50
CA SER A 258 13.60 -11.56 -4.52
C SER A 258 12.34 -12.11 -3.83
N MET A 259 11.19 -11.62 -4.25
CA MET A 259 9.87 -12.04 -3.76
C MET A 259 9.24 -13.11 -4.66
N ILE A 260 9.88 -13.39 -5.78
CA ILE A 260 9.45 -14.40 -6.73
C ILE A 260 10.48 -15.52 -6.66
N THR A 261 10.04 -16.68 -6.24
CA THR A 261 10.85 -17.88 -6.22
C THR A 261 10.37 -18.85 -7.30
N VAL A 262 11.23 -19.79 -7.64
CA VAL A 262 10.85 -20.95 -8.44
C VAL A 262 11.07 -22.14 -7.53
N ASP A 263 10.02 -22.85 -7.25
CA ASP A 263 10.08 -24.11 -6.52
C ASP A 263 11.06 -25.04 -7.23
N GLN A 264 11.97 -25.66 -6.49
CA GLN A 264 13.02 -26.50 -7.04
C GLN A 264 12.48 -27.83 -7.55
N ASP A 265 11.42 -28.36 -6.92
CA ASP A 265 10.85 -29.66 -7.24
C ASP A 265 9.77 -29.56 -8.34
N SER A 266 8.79 -28.66 -8.19
CA SER A 266 7.72 -28.48 -9.15
C SER A 266 8.05 -27.56 -10.31
N LYS A 267 9.15 -26.82 -10.23
CA LYS A 267 9.54 -25.75 -11.16
C LYS A 267 8.48 -24.64 -11.32
N ASP A 268 7.56 -24.51 -10.38
CA ASP A 268 6.54 -23.48 -10.41
C ASP A 268 7.08 -22.10 -10.00
N ILE A 269 6.37 -21.08 -10.43
CA ILE A 269 6.62 -19.71 -10.00
C ILE A 269 5.80 -19.49 -8.75
N GLU A 270 6.46 -19.28 -7.63
CA GLU A 270 5.84 -18.93 -6.38
C GLU A 270 6.02 -17.45 -6.10
N VAL A 271 4.95 -16.81 -5.70
CA VAL A 271 4.95 -15.44 -5.19
C VAL A 271 4.80 -15.54 -3.68
N ASP A 272 5.77 -15.00 -2.96
CA ASP A 272 5.67 -14.86 -1.52
C ASP A 272 5.36 -13.41 -1.14
N PRO A 273 4.08 -13.08 -0.87
CA PRO A 273 3.67 -11.74 -0.46
C PRO A 273 4.33 -11.31 0.87
N GLN A 274 4.67 -12.24 1.75
CA GLN A 274 5.34 -11.94 3.03
C GLN A 274 6.78 -11.44 2.79
N SER A 275 7.54 -12.10 1.91
CA SER A 275 8.84 -11.61 1.47
C SER A 275 8.73 -10.24 0.79
N ALA A 276 7.61 -9.97 0.11
CA ALA A 276 7.33 -8.66 -0.49
C ALA A 276 7.21 -7.56 0.58
N LEU A 277 6.55 -7.83 1.68
CA LEU A 277 6.39 -6.88 2.79
C LEU A 277 7.71 -6.61 3.52
N THR A 278 8.55 -7.64 3.68
CA THR A 278 9.86 -7.51 4.36
C THR A 278 10.93 -6.86 3.47
N ALA A 279 10.72 -6.82 2.16
CA ALA A 279 11.66 -6.24 1.20
C ALA A 279 11.69 -4.70 1.20
N ALA A 280 10.67 -4.03 1.70
CA ALA A 280 10.69 -2.58 1.83
C ALA A 280 11.80 -2.17 2.80
N ARG A 281 12.69 -1.25 2.35
CA ARG A 281 13.70 -0.66 3.24
C ARG A 281 13.03 0.12 4.35
N GLY A 282 13.65 0.10 5.53
CA GLY A 282 13.20 0.87 6.67
C GLY A 282 12.21 0.13 7.54
N ALA A 283 11.57 0.89 8.39
CA ALA A 283 10.76 0.37 9.46
C ALA A 283 9.46 -0.28 8.96
N SER A 284 9.08 -1.35 9.60
CA SER A 284 7.81 -2.07 9.33
C SER A 284 6.57 -1.17 9.48
N SER A 285 6.70 -0.04 10.17
CA SER A 285 5.64 0.96 10.33
C SER A 285 5.15 1.58 9.01
N LEU A 286 6.01 1.72 7.96
CA LEU A 286 5.56 2.14 6.63
C LEU A 286 4.52 1.17 6.06
N ILE A 287 4.89 -0.10 6.07
CA ILE A 287 4.03 -1.19 5.57
C ILE A 287 2.77 -1.32 6.45
N GLY A 288 2.95 -1.19 7.79
CA GLY A 288 1.84 -1.21 8.73
C GLY A 288 0.80 -0.12 8.48
N ALA A 289 1.24 1.11 8.24
CA ALA A 289 0.39 2.28 8.05
C ALA A 289 -0.27 2.34 6.66
N ALA A 290 0.40 1.85 5.61
CA ALA A 290 -0.18 1.79 4.27
C ALA A 290 -1.36 0.81 4.20
N ARG A 291 -2.40 1.17 3.44
CA ARG A 291 -3.54 0.28 3.17
C ARG A 291 -3.27 -0.66 2.02
N PHE A 292 -2.46 -0.22 1.07
CA PHE A 292 -2.04 -1.00 -0.10
C PHE A 292 -0.53 -0.91 -0.25
N VAL A 293 0.09 -2.05 -0.51
CA VAL A 293 1.51 -2.13 -0.85
C VAL A 293 1.65 -2.91 -2.14
N LEU A 294 2.17 -2.24 -3.15
CA LEU A 294 2.51 -2.83 -4.43
C LEU A 294 4.02 -2.97 -4.52
N THR A 295 4.50 -4.06 -5.07
CA THR A 295 5.94 -4.32 -5.17
C THR A 295 6.33 -4.60 -6.61
N MET A 296 7.38 -3.90 -7.08
CA MET A 296 7.97 -4.15 -8.39
C MET A 296 9.18 -5.07 -8.27
N GLN A 297 9.22 -6.08 -9.12
CA GLN A 297 10.29 -7.06 -9.22
C GLN A 297 10.81 -7.19 -10.64
N PRO A 298 12.13 -7.28 -10.85
CA PRO A 298 12.66 -7.63 -12.15
C PRO A 298 12.30 -9.09 -12.49
N MET A 299 12.11 -9.39 -13.76
CA MET A 299 12.00 -10.77 -14.20
C MET A 299 13.34 -11.47 -14.07
N LEU A 300 13.38 -12.57 -13.32
CA LEU A 300 14.58 -13.37 -13.15
C LEU A 300 14.83 -14.27 -14.38
N LYS A 301 16.09 -14.51 -14.72
CA LYS A 301 16.46 -15.38 -15.85
C LYS A 301 15.84 -16.79 -15.73
N LYS A 302 15.79 -17.35 -14.50
CA LYS A 302 15.16 -18.65 -14.24
C LYS A 302 13.66 -18.67 -14.49
N ILE A 303 12.96 -17.52 -14.29
CA ILE A 303 11.54 -17.35 -14.60
C ILE A 303 11.35 -17.19 -16.10
N TRP A 304 12.23 -16.39 -16.73
CA TRP A 304 12.21 -16.16 -18.16
C TRP A 304 12.29 -17.45 -18.98
N THR A 305 13.08 -18.44 -18.59
CA THR A 305 13.20 -19.71 -19.29
C THR A 305 11.86 -20.45 -19.48
N LYS A 306 10.87 -20.14 -18.62
CA LYS A 306 9.52 -20.71 -18.69
C LYS A 306 8.58 -19.96 -19.65
N PHE A 307 8.94 -18.74 -20.01
CA PHE A 307 8.11 -17.85 -20.82
C PHE A 307 8.72 -17.52 -22.19
N LYS A 308 10.03 -17.73 -22.39
CA LYS A 308 10.75 -17.33 -23.59
C LYS A 308 10.12 -17.83 -24.90
N GLU A 309 9.51 -19.02 -24.88
CA GLU A 309 8.84 -19.64 -26.04
C GLU A 309 7.55 -18.90 -26.45
N HIS A 310 6.97 -18.14 -25.52
CA HIS A 310 5.78 -17.33 -25.77
C HIS A 310 6.10 -15.92 -26.25
N VAL A 311 7.39 -15.53 -26.26
CA VAL A 311 7.84 -14.19 -26.64
C VAL A 311 8.46 -14.26 -28.03
N LYS A 312 7.80 -13.63 -29.02
CA LYS A 312 8.19 -13.68 -30.44
C LYS A 312 8.85 -12.41 -30.94
N ASP A 313 8.96 -11.35 -30.13
CA ASP A 313 9.37 -10.01 -30.53
C ASP A 313 10.86 -9.70 -30.25
N GLY A 314 11.67 -10.72 -29.95
CA GLY A 314 13.09 -10.57 -29.64
C GLY A 314 13.38 -10.01 -28.24
N SER A 315 12.36 -9.73 -27.43
CA SER A 315 12.55 -9.28 -26.04
C SER A 315 13.18 -10.38 -25.18
N ASN A 316 13.89 -9.98 -24.12
CA ASN A 316 14.45 -10.88 -23.12
C ASN A 316 14.04 -10.45 -21.70
N PHE A 317 14.46 -11.17 -20.66
CA PHE A 317 14.03 -10.97 -19.28
C PHE A 317 14.29 -9.56 -18.72
N ILE A 318 15.31 -8.83 -19.23
CA ILE A 318 15.61 -7.47 -18.75
C ILE A 318 14.54 -6.45 -19.17
N HIS A 319 13.75 -6.77 -20.19
CA HIS A 319 12.66 -5.92 -20.67
C HIS A 319 11.38 -6.08 -19.84
N TYR A 320 11.36 -6.93 -18.83
CA TYR A 320 10.16 -7.21 -18.05
C TYR A 320 10.33 -6.90 -16.57
N ALA A 321 9.25 -6.46 -15.96
CA ALA A 321 9.11 -6.31 -14.53
C ALA A 321 7.72 -6.82 -14.10
N GLY A 322 7.62 -7.38 -12.91
CA GLY A 322 6.33 -7.80 -12.33
C GLY A 322 5.86 -6.79 -11.29
N ILE A 323 4.56 -6.50 -11.25
CA ILE A 323 3.91 -5.87 -10.10
C ILE A 323 3.15 -6.93 -9.32
N ILE A 324 3.38 -6.96 -8.01
CA ILE A 324 2.77 -7.88 -7.06
C ILE A 324 2.02 -7.04 -6.03
N GLU A 325 0.78 -7.42 -5.72
CA GLU A 325 0.03 -6.88 -4.60
C GLU A 325 0.51 -7.56 -3.32
N ALA A 326 1.39 -6.88 -2.57
CA ALA A 326 2.00 -7.44 -1.37
C ALA A 326 1.11 -7.27 -0.12
N LYS A 327 0.26 -6.26 -0.10
CA LYS A 327 -0.69 -6.00 0.99
C LYS A 327 -1.95 -5.33 0.48
N SER A 328 -3.10 -5.84 0.92
CA SER A 328 -4.40 -5.17 0.84
C SER A 328 -5.14 -5.35 2.16
N ASN A 329 -5.65 -4.24 2.72
CA ASN A 329 -6.45 -4.32 3.95
C ASN A 329 -7.93 -4.64 3.69
N TYR A 330 -8.35 -4.66 2.43
CA TYR A 330 -9.77 -4.71 2.07
C TYR A 330 -10.14 -5.88 1.15
N ASN A 331 -9.15 -6.51 0.55
CA ASN A 331 -9.33 -7.68 -0.32
C ASN A 331 -8.33 -8.76 0.08
N LEU A 332 -8.60 -9.99 -0.35
CA LEU A 332 -7.55 -11.00 -0.40
C LEU A 332 -6.46 -10.52 -1.35
N VAL A 333 -5.21 -10.66 -0.93
CA VAL A 333 -4.05 -10.35 -1.79
C VAL A 333 -4.09 -11.29 -2.99
N ALA A 334 -3.95 -10.74 -4.18
CA ALA A 334 -3.92 -11.54 -5.39
C ALA A 334 -2.60 -12.34 -5.48
N ASP A 335 -2.69 -13.61 -5.79
CA ASP A 335 -1.53 -14.50 -5.96
C ASP A 335 -0.90 -14.36 -7.36
N ASP A 336 -1.37 -13.43 -8.18
CA ASP A 336 -0.89 -13.23 -9.52
C ASP A 336 0.13 -12.09 -9.64
N ILE A 337 0.95 -12.18 -10.68
CA ILE A 337 1.93 -11.17 -11.02
C ILE A 337 1.45 -10.44 -12.27
N ALA A 338 1.28 -9.12 -12.18
CA ALA A 338 1.08 -8.31 -13.38
C ALA A 338 2.44 -8.12 -14.08
N TRP A 339 2.74 -8.96 -15.08
CA TRP A 339 3.95 -8.81 -15.86
C TRP A 339 3.84 -7.64 -16.82
N LEU A 340 4.77 -6.69 -16.69
CA LEU A 340 4.88 -5.50 -17.50
C LEU A 340 6.09 -5.61 -18.43
N LYS A 341 5.91 -5.17 -19.68
CA LYS A 341 6.96 -5.04 -20.66
C LYS A 341 7.42 -3.59 -20.74
N LYS A 342 8.73 -3.35 -20.67
CA LYS A 342 9.37 -2.06 -20.94
C LYS A 342 9.39 -1.82 -22.44
N ASN A 343 8.82 -0.69 -22.88
CA ASN A 343 8.83 -0.25 -24.26
C ASN A 343 9.57 1.07 -24.36
N THR A 344 10.14 1.35 -25.53
CA THR A 344 10.77 2.64 -25.85
C THR A 344 9.81 3.43 -26.73
N VAL A 345 9.60 4.70 -26.38
CA VAL A 345 8.79 5.64 -27.17
C VAL A 345 9.68 6.79 -27.59
N GLU A 346 9.61 7.17 -28.86
CA GLU A 346 10.28 8.34 -29.43
C GLU A 346 9.43 9.58 -29.23
N VAL A 347 10.07 10.66 -28.78
CA VAL A 347 9.42 11.95 -28.47
C VAL A 347 10.18 13.04 -29.18
N ASP A 348 9.46 13.89 -29.90
CA ASP A 348 10.05 15.11 -30.52
C ASP A 348 10.31 16.12 -29.40
N VAL A 349 11.57 16.59 -29.34
CA VAL A 349 12.01 17.59 -28.37
C VAL A 349 12.79 18.70 -29.11
N ILE A 350 12.97 19.83 -28.43
CA ILE A 350 13.83 20.90 -28.93
C ILE A 350 15.19 20.79 -28.25
N ASP A 351 16.24 20.58 -29.03
CA ASP A 351 17.61 20.58 -28.53
C ASP A 351 17.94 21.94 -27.88
N HIS A 352 18.47 21.90 -26.68
CA HIS A 352 18.65 23.11 -25.87
C HIS A 352 19.81 23.99 -26.38
N VAL A 353 20.75 23.44 -27.18
CA VAL A 353 21.88 24.15 -27.78
C VAL A 353 21.54 24.63 -29.19
N THR A 354 21.20 23.70 -30.09
CA THR A 354 20.95 23.99 -31.50
C THR A 354 19.57 24.61 -31.76
N LYS A 355 18.61 24.46 -30.82
CA LYS A 355 17.22 24.87 -30.99
C LYS A 355 16.46 24.14 -32.10
N GLU A 356 17.03 23.09 -32.63
CA GLU A 356 16.43 22.27 -33.66
C GLU A 356 15.53 21.17 -33.03
N LYS A 357 14.61 20.66 -33.83
CA LYS A 357 13.84 19.49 -33.45
C LYS A 357 14.70 18.24 -33.55
N VAL A 358 14.78 17.51 -32.45
CA VAL A 358 15.46 16.21 -32.37
C VAL A 358 14.54 15.19 -31.73
N VAL A 359 14.87 13.91 -31.87
CA VAL A 359 14.09 12.81 -31.32
C VAL A 359 14.81 12.23 -30.12
N GLU A 360 14.16 12.21 -28.97
CA GLU A 360 14.63 11.50 -27.78
C GLU A 360 13.84 10.23 -27.55
N LYS A 361 14.47 9.27 -26.87
CA LYS A 361 13.89 7.97 -26.55
C LYS A 361 13.71 7.87 -25.05
N THR A 362 12.49 7.54 -24.61
CA THR A 362 12.20 7.31 -23.19
C THR A 362 11.35 6.06 -22.98
N GLY A 363 11.40 5.51 -21.76
CA GLY A 363 10.76 4.25 -21.43
C GLY A 363 9.32 4.42 -20.93
N VAL A 364 8.45 3.51 -21.33
CA VAL A 364 7.11 3.32 -20.80
C VAL A 364 6.86 1.83 -20.55
N PHE A 365 5.76 1.49 -19.88
CA PHE A 365 5.39 0.10 -19.66
C PHE A 365 4.04 -0.25 -20.29
N SER A 366 3.91 -1.47 -20.78
CA SER A 366 2.64 -2.10 -21.16
C SER A 366 2.37 -3.33 -20.33
N LEU A 367 1.12 -3.67 -20.13
CA LEU A 367 0.76 -5.00 -19.64
C LEU A 367 1.23 -6.04 -20.67
N SER A 368 1.95 -7.04 -20.22
CA SER A 368 2.47 -8.09 -21.09
C SER A 368 1.47 -9.21 -21.25
N THR A 369 1.46 -9.87 -22.43
CA THR A 369 0.74 -11.12 -22.67
C THR A 369 1.15 -12.24 -21.70
N LEU A 370 2.35 -12.17 -21.11
CA LEU A 370 2.80 -13.09 -20.07
C LEU A 370 1.92 -13.07 -18.83
N HIS A 371 1.25 -11.94 -18.55
CA HIS A 371 0.26 -11.85 -17.47
C HIS A 371 -0.89 -12.83 -17.69
N GLU A 372 -1.47 -12.86 -18.87
CA GLU A 372 -2.57 -13.79 -19.20
C GLU A 372 -2.12 -15.25 -19.18
N ILE A 373 -0.92 -15.53 -19.67
CA ILE A 373 -0.34 -16.88 -19.63
C ILE A 373 -0.15 -17.35 -18.20
N THR A 374 0.38 -16.50 -17.32
CA THR A 374 0.56 -16.82 -15.90
C THR A 374 -0.79 -17.10 -15.24
N LYS A 375 -1.77 -16.23 -15.47
CA LYS A 375 -3.12 -16.35 -14.92
C LYS A 375 -3.84 -17.61 -15.39
N SER A 376 -3.70 -17.96 -16.67
CA SER A 376 -4.25 -19.20 -17.23
C SER A 376 -3.60 -20.44 -16.63
N LYS A 377 -2.28 -20.44 -16.43
CA LYS A 377 -1.56 -21.55 -15.80
C LYS A 377 -1.95 -21.73 -14.33
N ILE A 378 -2.11 -20.64 -13.57
CA ILE A 378 -2.59 -20.71 -12.18
C ILE A 378 -3.99 -21.32 -12.13
N LYS A 379 -4.92 -20.88 -13.00
CA LYS A 379 -6.28 -21.43 -13.08
C LYS A 379 -6.29 -22.91 -13.45
N LEU A 380 -5.52 -23.31 -14.45
CA LEU A 380 -5.39 -24.71 -14.87
C LEU A 380 -4.86 -25.57 -13.71
N LYS A 381 -3.83 -25.10 -13.02
CA LYS A 381 -3.25 -25.83 -11.90
C LYS A 381 -4.21 -25.94 -10.70
N ALA A 382 -4.96 -24.88 -10.39
CA ALA A 382 -6.00 -24.95 -9.37
C ALA A 382 -7.06 -26.00 -9.72
N ALA A 383 -7.52 -26.02 -10.98
CA ALA A 383 -8.46 -27.03 -11.47
C ALA A 383 -7.87 -28.46 -11.44
N GLU A 384 -6.59 -28.63 -11.79
CA GLU A 384 -5.89 -29.92 -11.69
C GLU A 384 -5.77 -30.41 -10.25
N ASN A 385 -5.45 -29.51 -9.30
CA ASN A 385 -5.38 -29.86 -7.88
C ASN A 385 -6.76 -30.22 -7.33
N GLU A 386 -7.80 -29.47 -7.68
CA GLU A 386 -9.17 -29.78 -7.30
C GLU A 386 -9.62 -31.13 -7.89
N LEU A 387 -9.34 -31.37 -9.16
CA LEU A 387 -9.65 -32.64 -9.83
C LEU A 387 -8.89 -33.81 -9.16
N PHE A 388 -7.63 -33.61 -8.79
CA PHE A 388 -6.86 -34.61 -8.04
C PHE A 388 -7.55 -34.96 -6.73
N VAL A 389 -8.00 -33.96 -5.95
CA VAL A 389 -8.71 -34.21 -4.70
C VAL A 389 -10.02 -34.94 -4.98
N ARG A 390 -10.84 -34.47 -5.93
CA ARG A 390 -12.13 -35.10 -6.30
C ARG A 390 -11.97 -36.57 -6.71
N ASN A 391 -10.97 -36.90 -7.52
CA ASN A 391 -10.66 -38.25 -7.94
C ASN A 391 -10.24 -39.16 -6.77
N ASN A 392 -9.64 -38.60 -5.71
CA ASN A 392 -9.23 -39.35 -4.55
C ASN A 392 -10.22 -39.30 -3.38
N MET A 393 -11.32 -38.55 -3.52
CA MET A 393 -12.35 -38.44 -2.47
C MET A 393 -12.92 -39.77 -1.98
N PRO A 394 -13.24 -40.75 -2.86
CA PRO A 394 -13.72 -42.07 -2.41
C PRO A 394 -12.74 -42.72 -1.42
N PHE A 395 -11.44 -42.62 -1.69
CA PHE A 395 -10.40 -43.13 -0.79
C PHE A 395 -10.31 -42.28 0.49
N ILE A 396 -10.29 -40.96 0.39
CA ILE A 396 -10.19 -40.04 1.53
C ILE A 396 -11.38 -40.27 2.49
N LYS A 397 -12.57 -40.47 1.97
CA LYS A 397 -13.76 -40.81 2.77
C LYS A 397 -13.58 -42.12 3.57
N THR A 398 -13.00 -43.15 2.97
CA THR A 398 -12.73 -44.39 3.69
C THR A 398 -11.74 -44.19 4.87
N GLN A 399 -10.88 -43.18 4.81
CA GLN A 399 -10.00 -42.86 5.94
C GLN A 399 -10.80 -42.21 7.10
N PHE A 400 -11.76 -41.33 6.82
CA PHE A 400 -12.67 -40.80 7.82
C PHE A 400 -13.53 -41.89 8.46
N ASP A 401 -14.07 -42.81 7.64
CA ASP A 401 -14.90 -43.91 8.12
C ASP A 401 -14.10 -44.89 8.99
N LYS A 402 -12.85 -45.16 8.63
CA LYS A 402 -11.93 -45.98 9.45
C LYS A 402 -11.55 -45.34 10.77
N ALA A 403 -11.35 -44.00 10.76
CA ALA A 403 -11.02 -43.24 11.97
C ALA A 403 -12.22 -43.05 12.90
N GLY A 404 -13.45 -43.06 12.35
CA GLY A 404 -14.68 -42.76 13.10
C GLY A 404 -14.78 -41.29 13.54
N GLU A 405 -13.98 -40.42 12.96
CA GLU A 405 -13.83 -39.01 13.35
C GLU A 405 -14.00 -38.11 12.11
N ASP A 406 -14.38 -36.84 12.33
CA ASP A 406 -14.46 -35.81 11.28
C ASP A 406 -13.14 -35.05 11.08
N LYS A 407 -12.06 -35.59 11.62
CA LYS A 407 -10.70 -35.06 11.51
C LYS A 407 -9.68 -36.18 11.37
N ILE A 408 -8.86 -36.15 10.33
CA ILE A 408 -7.81 -37.12 10.06
C ILE A 408 -6.47 -36.44 9.77
N THR A 409 -5.35 -37.11 10.04
CA THR A 409 -4.03 -36.52 9.75
C THR A 409 -3.77 -36.48 8.24
N LEU A 410 -3.35 -35.33 7.72
CA LEU A 410 -2.99 -35.20 6.30
C LEU A 410 -1.88 -36.18 5.92
N ASN A 411 -0.93 -36.42 6.83
CA ASN A 411 0.20 -37.29 6.56
C ASN A 411 -0.20 -38.74 6.32
N SER A 412 -1.19 -39.28 7.04
CA SER A 412 -1.69 -40.65 6.80
C SER A 412 -2.26 -40.81 5.39
N VAL A 413 -3.05 -39.82 4.95
CA VAL A 413 -3.61 -39.80 3.59
C VAL A 413 -2.50 -39.68 2.54
N VAL A 414 -1.50 -38.84 2.75
CA VAL A 414 -0.35 -38.64 1.84
C VAL A 414 0.44 -39.93 1.68
N VAL A 415 0.76 -40.63 2.78
CA VAL A 415 1.53 -41.87 2.73
C VAL A 415 0.80 -42.97 1.93
N GLU A 416 -0.50 -43.15 2.18
CA GLU A 416 -1.27 -44.17 1.49
C GLU A 416 -1.53 -43.84 0.01
N LEU A 417 -1.74 -42.57 -0.33
CA LEU A 417 -1.85 -42.14 -1.73
C LEU A 417 -0.51 -42.28 -2.46
N ALA A 418 0.61 -41.96 -1.80
CA ALA A 418 1.94 -42.13 -2.38
C ALA A 418 2.22 -43.62 -2.70
N ALA A 419 1.88 -44.53 -1.81
CA ALA A 419 2.05 -45.97 -2.06
C ALA A 419 1.27 -46.51 -3.28
N ARG A 420 0.25 -45.78 -3.72
CA ARG A 420 -0.59 -46.14 -4.91
C ARG A 420 -0.19 -45.32 -6.16
N ASP A 421 0.74 -44.39 -6.05
CA ASP A 421 1.14 -43.55 -7.18
C ASP A 421 1.98 -44.37 -8.17
N PRO A 422 1.64 -44.37 -9.46
CA PRO A 422 2.37 -45.14 -10.48
C PRO A 422 3.88 -44.80 -10.53
N ARG A 423 4.26 -43.60 -10.14
CA ARG A 423 5.66 -43.17 -10.09
C ARG A 423 6.49 -43.92 -9.07
N MET A 424 5.87 -44.64 -8.11
CA MET A 424 6.58 -45.50 -7.16
C MET A 424 7.27 -46.72 -7.85
N ALA A 425 6.86 -47.06 -9.05
CA ALA A 425 7.51 -48.09 -9.85
C ALA A 425 8.76 -47.60 -10.57
N ASP A 426 9.02 -46.31 -10.60
CA ASP A 426 10.16 -45.65 -11.25
C ASP A 426 11.29 -45.48 -10.23
N SER A 427 12.41 -46.17 -10.45
CA SER A 427 13.59 -46.11 -9.55
C SER A 427 14.26 -44.73 -9.48
N ASP A 428 14.01 -43.87 -10.47
CA ASP A 428 14.61 -42.53 -10.54
C ASP A 428 13.82 -41.49 -9.73
N VAL A 429 12.60 -41.83 -9.27
CA VAL A 429 11.75 -40.93 -8.51
C VAL A 429 11.78 -41.28 -7.02
N LYS A 430 12.26 -40.37 -6.20
CA LYS A 430 12.30 -40.54 -4.74
C LYS A 430 10.88 -40.49 -4.16
N GLU A 431 10.54 -41.45 -3.29
CA GLU A 431 9.28 -41.48 -2.55
C GLU A 431 8.95 -40.14 -1.85
N ALA A 432 9.98 -39.49 -1.26
CA ALA A 432 9.80 -38.18 -0.63
C ALA A 432 9.29 -37.11 -1.58
N THR A 433 9.68 -37.14 -2.85
CA THR A 433 9.20 -36.22 -3.89
C THR A 433 7.74 -36.47 -4.19
N ILE A 434 7.32 -37.75 -4.31
CA ILE A 434 5.93 -38.13 -4.54
C ILE A 434 5.04 -37.67 -3.39
N ARG A 435 5.47 -37.92 -2.15
CA ARG A 435 4.76 -37.47 -0.92
C ARG A 435 4.59 -35.96 -0.87
N THR A 436 5.64 -35.21 -1.21
CA THR A 436 5.60 -33.74 -1.25
C THR A 436 4.62 -33.24 -2.30
N ASP A 437 4.63 -33.83 -3.50
CA ASP A 437 3.70 -33.47 -4.57
C ASP A 437 2.23 -33.75 -4.20
N ILE A 438 1.94 -34.94 -3.66
CA ILE A 438 0.60 -35.31 -3.21
C ILE A 438 0.11 -34.38 -2.09
N ARG A 439 0.96 -34.11 -1.09
CA ARG A 439 0.63 -33.18 0.01
C ARG A 439 0.23 -31.82 -0.54
N ARG A 440 1.01 -31.26 -1.46
CA ARG A 440 0.74 -29.97 -2.09
C ARG A 440 -0.57 -29.99 -2.87
N LYS A 441 -0.84 -31.04 -3.65
CA LYS A 441 -2.10 -31.20 -4.40
C LYS A 441 -3.31 -31.28 -3.49
N LEU A 442 -3.21 -31.97 -2.37
CA LEU A 442 -4.30 -32.06 -1.38
C LEU A 442 -4.56 -30.70 -0.73
N ILE A 443 -3.52 -30.02 -0.26
CA ILE A 443 -3.62 -28.71 0.38
C ILE A 443 -4.27 -27.70 -0.58
N ASN A 444 -3.75 -27.60 -1.80
CA ASN A 444 -4.21 -26.61 -2.77
C ASN A 444 -5.58 -26.98 -3.37
N GLY A 445 -5.92 -28.26 -3.44
CA GLY A 445 -7.18 -28.72 -3.98
C GLY A 445 -8.35 -28.68 -2.99
N PHE A 446 -8.08 -28.77 -1.69
CA PHE A 446 -9.13 -28.56 -0.68
C PHE A 446 -9.48 -27.08 -0.51
N GLY A 447 -8.57 -26.16 -0.83
CA GLY A 447 -8.77 -24.72 -0.58
C GLY A 447 -8.83 -24.36 0.90
N GLY A 448 -8.24 -23.22 1.26
CA GLY A 448 -8.33 -22.63 2.60
C GLY A 448 -7.38 -23.21 3.64
N ALA A 449 -6.37 -22.43 4.05
CA ALA A 449 -5.62 -22.68 5.28
C ALA A 449 -6.33 -22.00 6.45
N VAL A 450 -6.55 -22.71 7.54
CA VAL A 450 -6.97 -22.11 8.80
C VAL A 450 -5.74 -21.94 9.69
N ASP A 451 -5.25 -20.72 9.81
CA ASP A 451 -4.30 -20.37 10.86
C ASP A 451 -5.09 -20.09 12.14
N ASN A 452 -5.08 -21.05 13.07
CA ASN A 452 -5.78 -20.94 14.35
C ASN A 452 -5.23 -19.83 15.26
N GLN A 453 -4.11 -19.18 14.92
CA GLN A 453 -3.57 -18.08 15.72
C GLN A 453 -4.09 -16.69 15.35
N LYS A 454 -4.80 -16.53 14.23
CA LYS A 454 -5.25 -15.20 13.72
C LYS A 454 -6.74 -15.05 13.45
N GLY A 455 -7.56 -15.95 13.86
CA GLY A 455 -8.99 -15.73 14.13
C GLY A 455 -9.94 -15.29 13.02
N ASN A 456 -9.53 -15.03 11.76
CA ASN A 456 -10.44 -14.60 10.69
C ASN A 456 -9.88 -14.95 9.31
N VAL A 457 -10.09 -16.18 8.85
CA VAL A 457 -9.95 -16.53 7.43
C VAL A 457 -11.29 -17.08 6.95
N GLU A 458 -11.85 -16.50 5.89
CA GLU A 458 -12.98 -17.10 5.17
C GLU A 458 -12.59 -18.50 4.72
N ARG A 459 -13.28 -19.50 5.25
CA ARG A 459 -13.05 -20.91 4.95
C ARG A 459 -13.70 -21.23 3.60
N THR A 460 -12.90 -21.32 2.56
CA THR A 460 -13.34 -21.95 1.30
C THR A 460 -12.90 -23.41 1.31
N GLY A 461 -13.77 -24.32 1.68
CA GLY A 461 -13.52 -25.74 1.58
C GLY A 461 -14.07 -26.32 0.27
N LEU A 462 -13.61 -27.53 -0.10
CA LEU A 462 -14.14 -28.28 -1.21
C LEU A 462 -15.50 -28.87 -0.82
N GLN A 463 -16.58 -28.44 -1.49
CA GLN A 463 -17.89 -29.09 -1.39
C GLN A 463 -17.92 -30.36 -2.24
N TYR A 464 -18.30 -31.48 -1.65
CA TYR A 464 -18.41 -32.77 -2.34
C TYR A 464 -19.85 -33.28 -2.43
N GLU A 465 -20.09 -34.26 -3.27
CA GLU A 465 -21.43 -34.81 -3.60
C GLU A 465 -22.17 -35.42 -2.39
N ASP A 466 -21.47 -35.76 -1.33
CA ASP A 466 -22.04 -36.28 -0.10
C ASP A 466 -22.63 -35.22 0.83
N GLY A 467 -22.60 -33.96 0.43
CA GLY A 467 -23.09 -32.82 1.18
C GLY A 467 -22.17 -32.34 2.31
N TYR A 468 -20.95 -32.88 2.38
CA TYR A 468 -19.92 -32.40 3.28
C TYR A 468 -19.00 -31.40 2.59
N ASN A 469 -18.49 -30.44 3.36
CA ASN A 469 -17.37 -29.58 2.99
C ASN A 469 -16.10 -30.18 3.60
N TYR A 470 -15.01 -30.19 2.83
CA TYR A 470 -13.71 -30.69 3.24
C TYR A 470 -12.67 -29.58 3.17
N TRP A 471 -11.86 -29.44 4.21
CA TRP A 471 -10.79 -28.44 4.28
C TRP A 471 -9.59 -28.99 5.03
N TYR A 472 -8.44 -28.32 4.92
CA TYR A 472 -7.29 -28.67 5.74
C TYR A 472 -7.12 -27.69 6.91
N THR A 473 -6.55 -28.18 8.02
CA THR A 473 -6.21 -27.38 9.19
C THR A 473 -4.78 -27.66 9.62
N VAL A 474 -4.18 -26.67 10.30
CA VAL A 474 -2.83 -26.78 10.86
C VAL A 474 -2.90 -26.52 12.35
N GLU A 475 -2.39 -27.45 13.16
CA GLU A 475 -2.27 -27.30 14.60
C GLU A 475 -0.80 -27.25 15.02
N LEU A 476 -0.50 -26.41 16.01
CA LEU A 476 0.81 -26.34 16.62
C LEU A 476 0.88 -27.23 17.84
N SER A 477 1.75 -28.24 17.81
CA SER A 477 2.12 -29.04 18.99
C SER A 477 3.57 -28.72 19.36
N GLY A 478 3.75 -27.79 20.29
CA GLY A 478 5.07 -27.23 20.63
C GLY A 478 5.68 -26.45 19.46
N LYS A 479 6.84 -26.90 18.94
CA LYS A 479 7.50 -26.30 17.75
C LYS A 479 7.15 -27.01 16.45
N THR A 480 6.30 -28.05 16.48
CA THR A 480 6.00 -28.88 15.30
C THR A 480 4.60 -28.56 14.80
N GLN A 481 4.48 -28.34 13.48
CA GLN A 481 3.19 -28.18 12.81
C GLN A 481 2.62 -29.55 12.46
N GLN A 482 1.38 -29.81 12.86
CA GLN A 482 0.62 -30.99 12.45
C GLN A 482 -0.51 -30.54 11.51
N TRP A 483 -0.68 -31.28 10.40
CA TRP A 483 -1.62 -30.98 9.35
C TRP A 483 -2.74 -32.02 9.34
N PHE A 484 -3.99 -31.54 9.23
CA PHE A 484 -5.17 -32.38 9.24
C PHE A 484 -6.07 -32.07 8.06
N ILE A 485 -6.90 -33.05 7.66
CA ILE A 485 -8.07 -32.85 6.82
C ILE A 485 -9.28 -32.96 7.74
N GLU A 486 -10.20 -32.04 7.64
CA GLU A 486 -11.46 -32.00 8.40
C GLU A 486 -12.63 -32.00 7.44
N ARG A 487 -13.77 -32.53 7.89
CA ARG A 487 -15.05 -32.48 7.17
C ARG A 487 -16.16 -31.95 8.08
N GLY A 488 -17.17 -31.28 7.52
CA GLY A 488 -18.35 -30.82 8.23
C GLY A 488 -19.49 -30.46 7.28
N ARG A 489 -20.73 -30.56 7.71
CA ARG A 489 -21.91 -30.18 6.90
C ARG A 489 -22.07 -28.68 6.82
N ASP A 490 -21.75 -27.98 7.90
CA ASP A 490 -21.74 -26.53 7.97
C ASP A 490 -20.32 -26.03 8.29
N PHE A 491 -19.88 -24.98 7.61
CA PHE A 491 -18.72 -24.25 8.07
C PHE A 491 -19.08 -23.61 9.42
N LYS A 492 -18.64 -24.18 10.53
CA LYS A 492 -18.72 -23.46 11.80
C LYS A 492 -17.90 -22.17 11.65
N ARG A 493 -18.62 -21.05 11.62
CA ARG A 493 -18.08 -19.69 11.63
C ARG A 493 -17.29 -19.39 12.89
#